data_293457cd3643f615be75d1448e0f5d68
#
_entry.id   293457cd3643f615be75d1448e0f5d68
#
_cell.length_a   1.000
_cell.length_b   1.000
_cell.length_c   1.000
_cell.angle_alpha   90.00
_cell.angle_beta   90.00
_cell.angle_gamma   90.00
#
_symmetry.space_group_name_H-M   'P 1'
#
loop_
_entity.id
_entity.type
_entity.pdbx_description
1 polymer ?
#
loop_
_entity_poly.entity_id
_entity_poly.type
_entity_poly.pdbx_seq_one_letter_code
_entity_poly.pdbx_strand_id
1 'polypeptide(L)'
;EGLMLRRTRADVNRELPPVQIIPQYVESDPKVLDQIKGKAMELAKVILSSTQEFQGQKLRATEEFNIMMRQATGIAKAPYVAEFVRMLVESGESVMLYGWHRDVYNIWLERLAEFNPVMYTGTEGPAAKERSKQAFLNDESKVFISSLRSSAGLDGLQYHSKCKTFVFGELDWSPGVHDQCIGRLDRDGQIKQISAYYLLADSGSDPIISDVLGIKKGQLEGVKNPNGELFEHLITDGGGIKRLAEHILNKKVA
;
A
#
# COMPACT_ATOMS: atom_id res chain seq x y z
N GLU A 1 -21.98 -1.16 -30.13
CA GLU A 1 -21.99 -0.51 -28.81
C GLU A 1 -22.04 -1.62 -27.76
N GLY A 2 -20.89 -1.94 -27.16
CA GLY A 2 -20.78 -2.94 -26.10
C GLY A 2 -21.20 -2.32 -24.78
N LEU A 3 -22.39 -2.66 -24.28
CA LEU A 3 -22.83 -2.33 -22.94
C LEU A 3 -21.98 -3.10 -21.92
N MET A 4 -21.11 -2.39 -21.20
CA MET A 4 -20.36 -2.93 -20.07
C MET A 4 -21.34 -3.02 -18.87
N LEU A 5 -21.88 -4.20 -18.61
CA LEU A 5 -22.70 -4.46 -17.43
C LEU A 5 -21.79 -4.64 -16.21
N ARG A 6 -21.64 -3.59 -15.40
CA ARG A 6 -21.03 -3.68 -14.07
C ARG A 6 -22.09 -4.20 -13.11
N ARG A 7 -21.95 -5.45 -12.66
CA ARG A 7 -22.76 -6.00 -11.57
C ARG A 7 -22.04 -5.79 -10.25
N THR A 8 -22.73 -5.25 -9.27
CA THR A 8 -22.25 -5.19 -7.88
C THR A 8 -22.48 -6.55 -7.20
N ARG A 9 -21.78 -6.82 -6.08
CA ARG A 9 -21.97 -8.05 -5.30
C ARG A 9 -23.41 -8.17 -4.77
N ALA A 10 -24.02 -7.05 -4.40
CA ALA A 10 -25.42 -6.98 -3.99
C ALA A 10 -26.38 -7.42 -5.10
N ASP A 11 -26.05 -7.15 -6.38
CA ASP A 11 -26.88 -7.54 -7.52
C ASP A 11 -26.94 -9.07 -7.76
N VAL A 12 -26.01 -9.81 -7.12
CA VAL A 12 -25.92 -11.28 -7.24
C VAL A 12 -26.18 -12.00 -5.92
N ASN A 13 -26.77 -11.33 -4.92
CA ASN A 13 -27.07 -11.85 -3.57
C ASN A 13 -25.88 -12.55 -2.89
N ARG A 14 -24.67 -12.00 -3.03
CA ARG A 14 -23.46 -12.52 -2.40
C ARG A 14 -22.99 -11.55 -1.34
N GLU A 15 -23.33 -11.85 -0.11
CA GLU A 15 -22.85 -11.12 1.06
C GLU A 15 -21.53 -11.71 1.53
N LEU A 16 -20.41 -10.99 1.29
CA LEU A 16 -19.14 -11.23 1.96
C LEU A 16 -19.10 -10.38 3.23
N PRO A 17 -18.41 -10.84 4.29
CA PRO A 17 -18.17 -10.00 5.44
C PRO A 17 -17.48 -8.69 5.02
N PRO A 18 -17.89 -7.53 5.56
CA PRO A 18 -17.31 -6.25 5.15
C PRO A 18 -15.81 -6.20 5.49
N VAL A 19 -15.02 -5.64 4.56
CA VAL A 19 -13.59 -5.40 4.80
C VAL A 19 -13.44 -4.24 5.79
N GLN A 20 -12.69 -4.47 6.84
CA GLN A 20 -12.38 -3.44 7.83
C GLN A 20 -11.10 -2.70 7.44
N ILE A 21 -11.20 -1.41 7.13
CA ILE A 21 -10.06 -0.54 6.83
C ILE A 21 -9.55 0.08 8.14
N ILE A 22 -8.29 -0.18 8.46
CA ILE A 22 -7.70 0.23 9.74
C ILE A 22 -6.41 1.03 9.47
N PRO A 23 -6.43 2.36 9.58
CA PRO A 23 -5.19 3.14 9.60
C PRO A 23 -4.47 2.91 10.92
N GLN A 24 -3.20 2.55 10.81
CA GLN A 24 -2.30 2.33 11.94
C GLN A 24 -1.06 3.20 11.79
N TYR A 25 -0.85 4.10 12.73
CA TYR A 25 0.35 4.93 12.75
C TYR A 25 1.54 4.14 13.29
N VAL A 26 2.66 4.29 12.62
CA VAL A 26 3.94 3.69 12.99
C VAL A 26 5.03 4.76 13.02
N GLU A 27 6.04 4.52 13.83
CA GLU A 27 7.24 5.36 13.84
C GLU A 27 7.99 5.28 12.51
N SER A 28 8.85 6.26 12.26
CA SER A 28 9.75 6.31 11.12
C SER A 28 11.10 6.90 11.50
N ASP A 29 12.19 6.39 10.92
CA ASP A 29 13.53 6.94 11.15
C ASP A 29 13.69 8.29 10.40
N PRO A 30 13.79 9.43 11.11
CA PRO A 30 13.91 10.73 10.48
C PRO A 30 15.20 10.89 9.68
N LYS A 31 16.25 10.16 10.01
CA LYS A 31 17.56 10.25 9.33
C LYS A 31 17.45 9.87 7.85
N VAL A 32 16.59 8.91 7.51
CA VAL A 32 16.38 8.48 6.12
C VAL A 32 15.78 9.63 5.29
N LEU A 33 14.81 10.34 5.83
CA LEU A 33 14.20 11.48 5.15
C LEU A 33 15.12 12.71 5.10
N ASP A 34 15.93 12.93 6.15
CA ASP A 34 16.90 14.00 6.18
C ASP A 34 17.99 13.85 5.10
N GLN A 35 18.40 12.63 4.77
CA GLN A 35 19.39 12.36 3.71
C GLN A 35 18.91 12.83 2.33
N ILE A 36 17.63 12.77 2.05
CA ILE A 36 17.07 13.15 0.75
C ILE A 36 16.50 14.58 0.73
N LYS A 37 16.44 15.26 1.87
CA LYS A 37 15.76 16.56 2.05
C LYS A 37 16.20 17.62 1.06
N GLY A 38 17.51 17.78 0.84
CA GLY A 38 18.07 18.77 -0.10
C GLY A 38 17.55 18.54 -1.51
N LYS A 39 17.70 17.31 -2.01
CA LYS A 39 17.26 16.92 -3.35
C LYS A 39 15.73 16.98 -3.50
N ALA A 40 14.99 16.56 -2.47
CA ALA A 40 13.54 16.67 -2.45
C ALA A 40 13.06 18.12 -2.62
N MET A 41 13.71 19.08 -1.93
CA MET A 41 13.40 20.49 -2.04
C MET A 41 13.74 21.06 -3.43
N GLU A 42 14.84 20.64 -4.05
CA GLU A 42 15.21 21.07 -5.41
C GLU A 42 14.17 20.59 -6.42
N LEU A 43 13.81 19.31 -6.39
CA LEU A 43 12.79 18.73 -7.27
C LEU A 43 11.41 19.38 -7.05
N ALA A 44 11.02 19.62 -5.80
CA ALA A 44 9.77 20.29 -5.47
C ALA A 44 9.68 21.71 -6.06
N LYS A 45 10.78 22.47 -6.05
CA LYS A 45 10.84 23.80 -6.71
C LYS A 45 10.62 23.71 -8.21
N VAL A 46 11.23 22.72 -8.87
CA VAL A 46 11.05 22.49 -10.32
C VAL A 46 9.60 22.11 -10.63
N ILE A 47 8.98 21.26 -9.83
CA ILE A 47 7.58 20.82 -10.01
C ILE A 47 6.62 22.00 -9.89
N LEU A 48 6.88 22.91 -8.96
CA LEU A 48 5.99 24.06 -8.67
C LEU A 48 6.32 25.29 -9.51
N SER A 49 7.43 25.31 -10.27
CA SER A 49 7.77 26.43 -11.15
C SER A 49 6.70 26.66 -12.22
N SER A 50 6.37 27.92 -12.50
CA SER A 50 5.34 28.33 -13.46
C SER A 50 5.83 28.39 -14.91
N THR A 51 7.12 28.15 -15.19
CA THR A 51 7.72 28.29 -16.52
C THR A 51 7.29 27.16 -17.45
N GLN A 52 6.58 27.51 -18.52
CA GLN A 52 6.08 26.55 -19.54
C GLN A 52 7.20 25.96 -20.42
N GLU A 53 8.39 26.55 -20.43
CA GLU A 53 9.48 26.22 -21.38
C GLU A 53 10.10 24.82 -21.17
N PHE A 54 9.79 24.10 -20.06
CA PHE A 54 10.43 22.84 -19.70
C PHE A 54 9.46 21.75 -19.27
N GLN A 55 8.39 21.49 -20.01
CA GLN A 55 7.42 20.42 -19.67
C GLN A 55 8.08 19.05 -19.48
N GLY A 56 9.06 18.69 -20.33
CA GLY A 56 9.79 17.42 -20.20
C GLY A 56 10.66 17.33 -18.94
N GLN A 57 11.25 18.45 -18.51
CA GLN A 57 12.04 18.53 -17.28
C GLN A 57 11.15 18.39 -16.04
N LYS A 58 9.98 19.04 -16.07
CA LYS A 58 8.99 18.96 -14.99
C LYS A 58 8.43 17.55 -14.83
N LEU A 59 8.16 16.86 -15.92
CA LEU A 59 7.69 15.47 -15.89
C LEU A 59 8.73 14.55 -15.22
N ARG A 60 10.00 14.61 -15.66
CA ARG A 60 11.10 13.85 -15.06
C ARG A 60 11.29 14.15 -13.59
N ALA A 61 11.26 15.44 -13.21
CA ALA A 61 11.37 15.86 -11.81
C ALA A 61 10.21 15.31 -10.97
N THR A 62 9.00 15.27 -11.53
CA THR A 62 7.81 14.71 -10.87
C THR A 62 7.95 13.21 -10.63
N GLU A 63 8.40 12.46 -11.61
CA GLU A 63 8.63 11.02 -11.50
C GLU A 63 9.75 10.71 -10.49
N GLU A 64 10.90 11.39 -10.61
CA GLU A 64 12.02 11.22 -9.70
C GLU A 64 11.64 11.57 -8.25
N PHE A 65 10.96 12.68 -8.04
CA PHE A 65 10.48 13.10 -6.74
C PHE A 65 9.52 12.08 -6.12
N ASN A 66 8.56 11.60 -6.90
CA ASN A 66 7.61 10.60 -6.46
C ASN A 66 8.30 9.30 -6.00
N ILE A 67 9.17 8.74 -6.84
CA ILE A 67 9.90 7.51 -6.53
C ILE A 67 10.75 7.71 -5.27
N MET A 68 11.54 8.78 -5.22
CA MET A 68 12.44 9.08 -4.11
C MET A 68 11.69 9.25 -2.79
N MET A 69 10.62 10.04 -2.77
CA MET A 69 9.83 10.30 -1.56
C MET A 69 9.14 9.05 -1.04
N ARG A 70 8.54 8.25 -1.91
CA ARG A 70 7.89 7.00 -1.52
C ARG A 70 8.90 5.96 -1.02
N GLN A 71 10.03 5.79 -1.72
CA GLN A 71 11.09 4.87 -1.30
C GLN A 71 11.66 5.24 0.06
N ALA A 72 12.03 6.51 0.25
CA ALA A 72 12.56 6.98 1.53
C ALA A 72 11.55 6.83 2.68
N THR A 73 10.27 7.13 2.43
CA THR A 73 9.20 6.92 3.43
C THR A 73 9.05 5.44 3.76
N GLY A 74 9.06 4.56 2.75
CA GLY A 74 9.00 3.12 2.91
C GLY A 74 10.17 2.60 3.75
N ILE A 75 11.42 2.99 3.43
CA ILE A 75 12.62 2.59 4.17
C ILE A 75 12.57 3.09 5.61
N ALA A 76 12.19 4.37 5.81
CA ALA A 76 12.13 4.97 7.14
C ALA A 76 11.20 4.23 8.11
N LYS A 77 10.06 3.74 7.62
CA LYS A 77 9.09 3.00 8.45
C LYS A 77 9.22 1.48 8.38
N ALA A 78 9.99 0.91 7.44
CA ALA A 78 10.07 -0.54 7.24
C ALA A 78 10.39 -1.36 8.50
N PRO A 79 11.30 -0.93 9.39
CA PRO A 79 11.55 -1.64 10.64
C PRO A 79 10.30 -1.74 11.55
N TYR A 80 9.56 -0.67 11.66
CA TYR A 80 8.34 -0.59 12.51
C TYR A 80 7.16 -1.33 11.88
N VAL A 81 7.08 -1.35 10.55
CA VAL A 81 6.15 -2.21 9.81
C VAL A 81 6.43 -3.68 10.12
N ALA A 82 7.70 -4.10 10.12
CA ALA A 82 8.08 -5.46 10.47
C ALA A 82 7.67 -5.83 11.90
N GLU A 83 7.87 -4.93 12.87
CA GLU A 83 7.43 -5.17 14.27
C GLU A 83 5.90 -5.31 14.39
N PHE A 84 5.15 -4.50 13.65
CA PHE A 84 3.69 -4.64 13.61
C PHE A 84 3.26 -5.99 13.00
N VAL A 85 3.90 -6.41 11.91
CA VAL A 85 3.64 -7.72 11.30
C VAL A 85 4.00 -8.85 12.25
N ARG A 86 5.14 -8.74 12.98
CA ARG A 86 5.54 -9.67 14.02
C ARG A 86 4.45 -9.89 15.05
N MET A 87 3.91 -8.81 15.62
CA MET A 87 2.80 -8.87 16.58
C MET A 87 1.59 -9.64 16.04
N LEU A 88 1.22 -9.41 14.78
CA LEU A 88 0.10 -10.10 14.14
C LEU A 88 0.39 -11.59 14.00
N VAL A 89 1.60 -11.96 13.57
CA VAL A 89 1.98 -13.36 13.39
C VAL A 89 2.06 -14.09 14.74
N GLU A 90 2.62 -13.46 15.76
CA GLU A 90 2.68 -14.00 17.13
C GLU A 90 1.28 -14.17 17.74
N SER A 91 0.30 -13.37 17.32
CA SER A 91 -1.12 -13.56 17.70
C SER A 91 -1.81 -14.69 16.94
N GLY A 92 -1.08 -15.39 16.08
CA GLY A 92 -1.56 -16.57 15.33
C GLY A 92 -2.12 -16.29 13.95
N GLU A 93 -1.94 -15.07 13.41
CA GLU A 93 -2.38 -14.70 12.07
C GLU A 93 -1.31 -15.02 11.01
N SER A 94 -1.75 -15.33 9.79
CA SER A 94 -0.90 -15.29 8.60
C SER A 94 -1.22 -14.00 7.82
N VAL A 95 -0.18 -13.28 7.40
CA VAL A 95 -0.28 -11.89 6.94
C VAL A 95 0.12 -11.77 5.48
N MET A 96 -0.70 -11.05 4.70
CA MET A 96 -0.30 -10.54 3.39
C MET A 96 0.28 -9.12 3.55
N LEU A 97 1.59 -8.99 3.30
CA LEU A 97 2.32 -7.74 3.43
C LEU A 97 2.60 -7.13 2.05
N TYR A 98 2.09 -5.93 1.82
CA TYR A 98 2.21 -5.24 0.54
C TYR A 98 3.21 -4.09 0.58
N GLY A 99 4.05 -4.03 -0.47
CA GLY A 99 5.02 -2.97 -0.68
C GLY A 99 5.33 -2.75 -2.16
N TRP A 100 6.37 -1.97 -2.42
CA TRP A 100 6.76 -1.62 -3.78
C TRP A 100 8.27 -1.65 -4.01
N HIS A 101 9.06 -1.11 -3.05
CA HIS A 101 10.50 -0.93 -3.23
C HIS A 101 11.31 -2.12 -2.70
N ARG A 102 12.33 -2.53 -3.47
CA ARG A 102 13.16 -3.68 -3.13
C ARG A 102 13.88 -3.50 -1.79
N ASP A 103 14.38 -2.30 -1.51
CA ASP A 103 15.09 -2.04 -0.26
C ASP A 103 14.18 -2.22 0.96
N VAL A 104 12.91 -1.88 0.83
CA VAL A 104 11.89 -2.13 1.85
C VAL A 104 11.67 -3.63 2.04
N TYR A 105 11.55 -4.39 0.95
CA TYR A 105 11.42 -5.86 1.03
C TYR A 105 12.63 -6.51 1.72
N ASN A 106 13.86 -6.04 1.43
CA ASN A 106 15.06 -6.58 2.05
C ASN A 106 15.02 -6.41 3.58
N ILE A 107 14.58 -5.25 4.07
CA ILE A 107 14.42 -4.99 5.51
C ILE A 107 13.37 -5.94 6.11
N TRP A 108 12.24 -6.14 5.44
CA TRP A 108 11.21 -7.04 5.93
C TRP A 108 11.64 -8.50 5.92
N LEU A 109 12.33 -8.95 4.86
CA LEU A 109 12.87 -10.32 4.78
C LEU A 109 13.85 -10.62 5.91
N GLU A 110 14.74 -9.66 6.21
CA GLU A 110 15.70 -9.79 7.31
C GLU A 110 14.99 -9.84 8.67
N ARG A 111 14.11 -8.88 8.93
CA ARG A 111 13.47 -8.72 10.24
C ARG A 111 12.41 -9.76 10.55
N LEU A 112 11.82 -10.36 9.53
CA LEU A 112 10.76 -11.37 9.68
C LEU A 112 11.24 -12.79 9.33
N ALA A 113 12.56 -13.01 9.21
CA ALA A 113 13.16 -14.26 8.76
C ALA A 113 12.65 -15.50 9.54
N GLU A 114 12.40 -15.38 10.82
CA GLU A 114 11.89 -16.45 11.70
C GLU A 114 10.50 -16.97 11.30
N PHE A 115 9.69 -16.15 10.60
CA PHE A 115 8.36 -16.53 10.11
C PHE A 115 8.38 -17.08 8.68
N ASN A 116 9.58 -17.32 8.13
CA ASN A 116 9.79 -17.87 6.79
C ASN A 116 9.05 -17.08 5.69
N PRO A 117 9.28 -15.75 5.55
CA PRO A 117 8.55 -14.91 4.61
C PRO A 117 8.81 -15.36 3.17
N VAL A 118 7.76 -15.35 2.35
CA VAL A 118 7.84 -15.68 0.92
C VAL A 118 7.52 -14.47 0.06
N MET A 119 8.10 -14.44 -1.14
CA MET A 119 7.98 -13.32 -2.08
C MET A 119 7.07 -13.67 -3.26
N TYR A 120 6.20 -12.72 -3.63
CA TYR A 120 5.39 -12.76 -4.83
C TYR A 120 5.36 -11.36 -5.45
N THR A 121 6.45 -10.98 -6.13
CA THR A 121 6.62 -9.65 -6.69
C THR A 121 6.79 -9.70 -8.23
N GLY A 122 7.25 -8.60 -8.83
CA GLY A 122 7.54 -8.56 -10.27
C GLY A 122 8.81 -9.31 -10.67
N THR A 123 9.65 -9.72 -9.72
CA THR A 123 10.98 -10.28 -10.00
C THR A 123 11.03 -11.80 -9.96
N GLU A 124 10.12 -12.45 -9.25
CA GLU A 124 10.06 -13.92 -9.20
C GLU A 124 9.45 -14.49 -10.48
N GLY A 125 10.08 -15.55 -10.99
CA GLY A 125 9.53 -16.32 -12.11
C GLY A 125 8.30 -17.15 -11.69
N PRO A 126 7.51 -17.66 -12.68
CA PRO A 126 6.25 -18.37 -12.39
C PRO A 126 6.39 -19.55 -11.41
N ALA A 127 7.43 -20.35 -11.56
CA ALA A 127 7.67 -21.49 -10.66
C ALA A 127 8.00 -21.07 -9.22
N ALA A 128 8.73 -19.96 -9.04
CA ALA A 128 9.03 -19.41 -7.71
C ALA A 128 7.78 -18.84 -7.06
N LYS A 129 6.96 -18.12 -7.83
CA LYS A 129 5.66 -17.60 -7.39
C LYS A 129 4.71 -18.70 -6.92
N GLU A 130 4.63 -19.80 -7.67
CA GLU A 130 3.80 -20.93 -7.28
C GLU A 130 4.32 -21.59 -6.00
N ARG A 131 5.64 -21.77 -5.84
CA ARG A 131 6.21 -22.27 -4.58
C ARG A 131 5.90 -21.37 -3.39
N SER A 132 6.04 -20.04 -3.56
CA SER A 132 5.69 -19.06 -2.53
C SER A 132 4.22 -19.15 -2.12
N LYS A 133 3.34 -19.29 -3.09
CA LYS A 133 1.90 -19.46 -2.87
C LYS A 133 1.60 -20.75 -2.10
N GLN A 134 2.18 -21.87 -2.50
CA GLN A 134 1.98 -23.16 -1.83
C GLN A 134 2.53 -23.16 -0.41
N ALA A 135 3.73 -22.63 -0.19
CA ALA A 135 4.30 -22.51 1.15
C ALA A 135 3.41 -21.68 2.09
N PHE A 136 2.82 -20.61 1.59
CA PHE A 136 1.88 -19.80 2.37
C PHE A 136 0.57 -20.57 2.63
N LEU A 137 -0.03 -21.19 1.62
CA LEU A 137 -1.27 -21.96 1.77
C LEU A 137 -1.11 -23.16 2.75
N ASN A 138 0.05 -23.80 2.75
CA ASN A 138 0.37 -24.91 3.65
C ASN A 138 0.79 -24.46 5.06
N ASP A 139 0.75 -23.16 5.36
CA ASP A 139 1.17 -22.60 6.65
C ASP A 139 2.67 -22.79 6.97
N GLU A 140 3.48 -23.08 5.94
CA GLU A 140 4.96 -23.16 6.03
C GLU A 140 5.59 -21.78 6.10
N SER A 141 4.90 -20.76 5.55
CA SER A 141 5.21 -19.35 5.67
C SER A 141 4.08 -18.62 6.37
N LYS A 142 4.42 -17.70 7.25
CA LYS A 142 3.43 -16.85 7.95
C LYS A 142 3.26 -15.47 7.32
N VAL A 143 4.19 -15.06 6.46
CA VAL A 143 4.22 -13.74 5.84
C VAL A 143 4.37 -13.86 4.32
N PHE A 144 3.36 -13.38 3.60
CA PHE A 144 3.34 -13.35 2.14
C PHE A 144 3.61 -11.93 1.67
N ILE A 145 4.84 -11.66 1.23
CA ILE A 145 5.24 -10.34 0.72
C ILE A 145 4.86 -10.22 -0.76
N SER A 146 4.02 -9.26 -1.09
CA SER A 146 3.56 -9.02 -2.46
C SER A 146 3.75 -7.57 -2.88
N SER A 147 3.94 -7.37 -4.18
CA SER A 147 3.98 -6.03 -4.75
C SER A 147 2.56 -5.48 -4.95
N LEU A 148 2.37 -4.19 -4.66
CA LEU A 148 1.11 -3.47 -4.84
C LEU A 148 0.51 -3.61 -6.25
N ARG A 149 1.35 -3.75 -7.28
CA ARG A 149 0.91 -3.83 -8.68
C ARG A 149 1.13 -5.19 -9.36
N SER A 150 1.73 -6.18 -8.66
CA SER A 150 2.06 -7.49 -9.23
C SER A 150 1.14 -8.62 -8.79
N SER A 151 0.08 -8.32 -8.09
CA SER A 151 -0.87 -9.32 -7.58
C SER A 151 -1.80 -9.90 -8.66
N ALA A 152 -1.68 -9.47 -9.92
CA ALA A 152 -2.45 -10.04 -11.03
C ALA A 152 -2.18 -11.56 -11.16
N GLY A 153 -3.27 -12.36 -11.29
CA GLY A 153 -3.18 -13.82 -11.38
C GLY A 153 -3.02 -14.57 -10.04
N LEU A 154 -2.89 -13.86 -8.92
CA LEU A 154 -2.88 -14.47 -7.60
C LEU A 154 -4.30 -14.89 -7.19
N ASP A 155 -4.55 -16.18 -7.08
CA ASP A 155 -5.85 -16.76 -6.75
C ASP A 155 -5.71 -17.92 -5.76
N GLY A 156 -6.80 -18.25 -5.04
CA GLY A 156 -6.85 -19.37 -4.08
C GLY A 156 -6.43 -19.00 -2.66
N LEU A 157 -5.90 -17.80 -2.40
CA LEU A 157 -5.49 -17.40 -1.05
C LEU A 157 -6.67 -17.18 -0.09
N GLN A 158 -7.87 -16.94 -0.62
CA GLN A 158 -9.10 -16.82 0.18
C GLN A 158 -9.45 -18.08 0.97
N TYR A 159 -8.89 -19.23 0.59
CA TYR A 159 -9.09 -20.51 1.29
C TYR A 159 -8.09 -20.73 2.43
N HIS A 160 -7.11 -19.85 2.62
CA HIS A 160 -6.14 -19.99 3.71
C HIS A 160 -6.82 -19.89 5.09
N SER A 161 -6.60 -20.89 5.93
CA SER A 161 -7.32 -21.03 7.20
C SER A 161 -7.05 -19.91 8.22
N LYS A 162 -5.89 -19.27 8.16
CA LYS A 162 -5.46 -18.23 9.12
C LYS A 162 -5.32 -16.84 8.50
N CYS A 163 -5.28 -16.71 7.16
CA CYS A 163 -5.09 -15.43 6.51
C CYS A 163 -6.42 -14.68 6.36
N LYS A 164 -6.54 -13.58 7.04
CA LYS A 164 -7.63 -12.60 6.94
C LYS A 164 -7.11 -11.17 6.99
N THR A 165 -5.78 -11.01 7.01
CA THR A 165 -5.13 -9.74 7.34
C THR A 165 -4.22 -9.27 6.21
N PHE A 166 -4.50 -8.07 5.74
CA PHE A 166 -3.61 -7.29 4.88
C PHE A 166 -2.86 -6.25 5.68
N VAL A 167 -1.60 -6.05 5.34
CA VAL A 167 -0.78 -4.94 5.83
C VAL A 167 -0.20 -4.21 4.63
N PHE A 168 -0.63 -2.99 4.42
CA PHE A 168 -0.04 -2.09 3.44
C PHE A 168 1.13 -1.36 4.10
N GLY A 169 2.33 -1.94 3.97
CA GLY A 169 3.57 -1.38 4.52
C GLY A 169 4.08 -0.19 3.72
N GLU A 170 3.78 -0.13 2.42
CA GLU A 170 3.90 1.04 1.56
C GLU A 170 2.56 1.36 0.91
N LEU A 171 2.38 2.62 0.48
CA LEU A 171 1.13 3.08 -0.12
C LEU A 171 1.31 3.43 -1.60
N ASP A 172 0.26 3.23 -2.39
CA ASP A 172 0.13 3.78 -3.74
C ASP A 172 -0.84 4.97 -3.74
N TRP A 173 -0.69 5.87 -4.71
CA TRP A 173 -1.61 7.01 -4.89
C TRP A 173 -3.02 6.59 -5.29
N SER A 174 -3.14 5.44 -5.96
CA SER A 174 -4.41 4.97 -6.51
C SER A 174 -5.17 4.11 -5.51
N PRO A 175 -6.39 4.48 -5.11
CA PRO A 175 -7.28 3.62 -4.32
C PRO A 175 -7.51 2.27 -5.00
N GLY A 176 -7.72 2.25 -6.32
CA GLY A 176 -7.97 1.02 -7.07
C GLY A 176 -6.83 -0.01 -7.01
N VAL A 177 -5.58 0.42 -6.77
CA VAL A 177 -4.45 -0.50 -6.52
C VAL A 177 -4.66 -1.24 -5.21
N HIS A 178 -5.06 -0.56 -4.15
CA HIS A 178 -5.33 -1.17 -2.84
C HIS A 178 -6.56 -2.08 -2.91
N ASP A 179 -7.62 -1.66 -3.60
CA ASP A 179 -8.83 -2.46 -3.79
C ASP A 179 -8.53 -3.76 -4.55
N GLN A 180 -7.66 -3.70 -5.57
CA GLN A 180 -7.21 -4.90 -6.28
C GLN A 180 -6.42 -5.85 -5.37
N CYS A 181 -5.59 -5.32 -4.47
CA CYS A 181 -4.89 -6.13 -3.48
C CYS A 181 -5.88 -6.81 -2.52
N ILE A 182 -6.79 -6.05 -1.93
CA ILE A 182 -7.83 -6.56 -1.03
C ILE A 182 -8.68 -7.63 -1.73
N GLY A 183 -9.04 -7.42 -2.98
CA GLY A 183 -9.78 -8.37 -3.79
C GLY A 183 -9.09 -9.73 -4.02
N ARG A 184 -7.87 -9.96 -3.52
CA ARG A 184 -7.22 -11.29 -3.56
C ARG A 184 -7.70 -12.22 -2.45
N LEU A 185 -8.14 -11.71 -1.32
CA LEU A 185 -8.80 -12.48 -0.25
C LEU A 185 -10.31 -12.23 -0.21
N ASP A 186 -10.74 -11.00 -0.54
CA ASP A 186 -12.15 -10.60 -0.54
C ASP A 186 -12.87 -11.16 -1.77
N ARG A 187 -13.05 -12.48 -1.77
CA ARG A 187 -13.62 -13.27 -2.88
C ARG A 187 -14.56 -14.36 -2.37
N ASP A 188 -15.28 -14.95 -3.30
CA ASP A 188 -16.09 -16.15 -3.05
C ASP A 188 -15.28 -17.23 -2.33
N GLY A 189 -15.82 -17.76 -1.26
CA GLY A 189 -15.16 -18.73 -0.38
C GLY A 189 -14.49 -18.11 0.84
N GLN A 190 -14.34 -16.78 0.92
CA GLN A 190 -13.90 -16.12 2.15
C GLN A 190 -15.08 -16.02 3.12
N ILE A 191 -14.94 -16.64 4.28
CA ILE A 191 -15.94 -16.67 5.35
C ILE A 191 -15.58 -15.78 6.54
N LYS A 192 -14.36 -15.21 6.54
CA LYS A 192 -13.85 -14.40 7.64
C LYS A 192 -13.92 -12.93 7.29
N GLN A 193 -14.14 -12.11 8.29
CA GLN A 193 -13.97 -10.67 8.16
C GLN A 193 -12.49 -10.34 7.89
N ILE A 194 -12.24 -9.60 6.82
CA ILE A 194 -10.91 -9.17 6.41
C ILE A 194 -10.57 -7.86 7.11
N SER A 195 -9.36 -7.78 7.65
CA SER A 195 -8.76 -6.56 8.18
C SER A 195 -7.66 -6.06 7.25
N ALA A 196 -7.76 -4.82 6.83
CA ALA A 196 -6.77 -4.15 5.98
C ALA A 196 -6.11 -3.01 6.76
N TYR A 197 -4.91 -3.23 7.25
CA TYR A 197 -4.10 -2.25 7.98
C TYR A 197 -3.30 -1.39 7.00
N TYR A 198 -3.49 -0.08 7.07
CA TYR A 198 -2.69 0.90 6.35
C TYR A 198 -1.66 1.49 7.29
N LEU A 199 -0.39 1.11 7.16
CA LEU A 199 0.67 1.57 8.05
C LEU A 199 1.16 2.93 7.59
N LEU A 200 0.92 3.94 8.40
CA LEU A 200 1.14 5.35 8.10
C LEU A 200 2.27 5.91 8.96
N ALA A 201 3.27 6.52 8.33
CA ALA A 201 4.18 7.41 9.01
C ALA A 201 3.57 8.83 9.09
N ASP A 202 3.98 9.60 10.08
CA ASP A 202 3.59 11.02 10.24
C ASP A 202 4.41 11.96 9.36
N SER A 203 5.36 11.43 8.59
CA SER A 203 6.33 12.14 7.79
C SER A 203 6.48 11.53 6.39
N GLY A 204 7.26 12.16 5.54
CA GLY A 204 7.48 11.72 4.17
C GLY A 204 6.25 11.88 3.27
N SER A 205 5.95 10.88 2.46
CA SER A 205 4.83 10.89 1.51
C SER A 205 3.49 10.45 2.11
N ASP A 206 3.51 9.68 3.20
CA ASP A 206 2.31 9.03 3.76
C ASP A 206 1.19 10.00 4.17
N PRO A 207 1.47 11.16 4.82
CA PRO A 207 0.41 12.09 5.20
C PRO A 207 -0.43 12.56 4.01
N ILE A 208 0.21 12.80 2.87
CA ILE A 208 -0.46 13.29 1.67
C ILE A 208 -1.15 12.13 0.93
N ILE A 209 -0.49 10.96 0.82
CA ILE A 209 -1.09 9.79 0.19
C ILE A 209 -2.32 9.31 0.98
N SER A 210 -2.24 9.24 2.30
CA SER A 210 -3.37 8.83 3.15
C SER A 210 -4.57 9.77 3.04
N ASP A 211 -4.31 11.07 2.86
CA ASP A 211 -5.36 12.07 2.63
C ASP A 211 -6.00 11.90 1.23
N VAL A 212 -5.19 11.67 0.20
CA VAL A 212 -5.66 11.37 -1.17
C VAL A 212 -6.50 10.09 -1.20
N LEU A 213 -6.09 9.06 -0.48
CA LEU A 213 -6.82 7.80 -0.37
C LEU A 213 -8.10 7.91 0.48
N GLY A 214 -8.30 9.01 1.19
CA GLY A 214 -9.47 9.20 2.07
C GLY A 214 -9.50 8.28 3.29
N ILE A 215 -8.36 7.67 3.66
CA ILE A 215 -8.29 6.65 4.73
C ILE A 215 -8.85 7.19 6.05
N LYS A 216 -8.55 8.45 6.40
CA LYS A 216 -9.04 9.08 7.63
C LYS A 216 -10.55 9.36 7.59
N LYS A 217 -11.10 9.67 6.41
CA LYS A 217 -12.54 9.93 6.23
C LYS A 217 -13.33 8.62 6.23
N GLY A 218 -12.79 7.57 5.63
CA GLY A 218 -13.40 6.25 5.59
C GLY A 218 -13.66 5.65 6.98
N GLN A 219 -12.83 5.98 7.99
CA GLN A 219 -13.11 5.60 9.38
C GLN A 219 -14.39 6.24 9.94
N LEU A 220 -14.62 7.52 9.63
CA LEU A 220 -15.81 8.25 10.12
C LEU A 220 -17.07 7.80 9.39
N GLU A 221 -16.98 7.42 8.13
CA GLU A 221 -18.12 7.00 7.30
C GLU A 221 -18.40 5.50 7.38
N GLY A 222 -17.37 4.66 7.55
CA GLY A 222 -17.53 3.23 7.83
C GLY A 222 -18.32 2.97 9.11
N VAL A 223 -18.24 3.88 10.09
CA VAL A 223 -19.07 3.85 11.31
C VAL A 223 -20.51 4.32 11.01
N LYS A 224 -20.70 5.20 10.01
CA LYS A 224 -22.02 5.78 9.68
C LYS A 224 -22.74 5.05 8.54
N ASN A 225 -22.00 4.41 7.63
CA ASN A 225 -22.55 3.78 6.44
C ASN A 225 -21.69 2.57 6.00
N PRO A 226 -21.84 1.40 6.66
CA PRO A 226 -21.03 0.21 6.40
C PRO A 226 -21.17 -0.34 4.97
N ASN A 227 -22.19 0.12 4.20
CA ASN A 227 -22.43 -0.26 2.82
C ASN A 227 -22.12 0.87 1.81
N GLY A 228 -21.48 1.96 2.26
CA GLY A 228 -21.12 3.09 1.40
C GLY A 228 -19.99 2.72 0.44
N GLU A 229 -20.15 3.07 -0.84
CA GLU A 229 -19.10 2.96 -1.84
C GLU A 229 -17.88 3.74 -1.40
N LEU A 230 -16.69 3.12 -1.44
CA LEU A 230 -15.40 3.79 -1.25
C LEU A 230 -15.27 4.89 -2.31
N PHE A 231 -15.05 6.12 -1.88
CA PHE A 231 -15.10 7.31 -2.72
C PHE A 231 -14.18 7.21 -3.95
N GLU A 232 -14.77 7.34 -5.14
CA GLU A 232 -14.04 7.72 -6.34
C GLU A 232 -13.58 9.19 -6.24
N HIS A 233 -12.49 9.45 -5.54
CA HIS A 233 -11.79 10.71 -5.73
C HIS A 233 -10.85 10.58 -6.92
N LEU A 234 -11.29 11.12 -8.06
CA LEU A 234 -10.50 11.39 -9.25
C LEU A 234 -9.43 12.47 -8.95
N ILE A 235 -8.47 12.15 -8.09
CA ILE A 235 -7.24 12.91 -8.05
C ILE A 235 -6.25 12.13 -8.92
N THR A 236 -5.93 12.67 -10.10
CA THR A 236 -4.85 12.15 -10.92
C THR A 236 -3.55 12.18 -10.13
N ASP A 237 -2.69 11.19 -10.30
CA ASP A 237 -1.37 11.08 -9.63
C ASP A 237 -0.61 12.42 -9.58
N GLY A 238 -0.72 13.23 -10.63
CA GLY A 238 -0.08 14.55 -10.72
C GLY A 238 -0.56 15.58 -9.69
N GLY A 239 -1.83 15.55 -9.29
CA GLY A 239 -2.36 16.44 -8.26
C GLY A 239 -1.84 16.11 -6.86
N GLY A 240 -1.73 14.82 -6.53
CA GLY A 240 -1.19 14.36 -5.26
C GLY A 240 0.30 14.70 -5.12
N ILE A 241 1.09 14.48 -6.18
CA ILE A 241 2.54 14.78 -6.17
C ILE A 241 2.80 16.29 -6.03
N LYS A 242 1.97 17.13 -6.66
CA LYS A 242 2.06 18.58 -6.50
C LYS A 242 1.80 19.00 -5.04
N ARG A 243 0.77 18.44 -4.40
CA ARG A 243 0.48 18.69 -2.97
C ARG A 243 1.63 18.22 -2.07
N LEU A 244 2.28 17.10 -2.40
CA LEU A 244 3.45 16.63 -1.67
C LEU A 244 4.62 17.60 -1.83
N ALA A 245 4.88 18.13 -3.03
CA ALA A 245 5.91 19.13 -3.29
C ALA A 245 5.66 20.41 -2.49
N GLU A 246 4.44 20.89 -2.46
CA GLU A 246 4.02 22.05 -1.63
C GLU A 246 4.25 21.78 -0.14
N HIS A 247 3.89 20.60 0.34
CA HIS A 247 4.09 20.21 1.73
C HIS A 247 5.57 20.18 2.14
N ILE A 248 6.45 19.66 1.29
CA ILE A 248 7.90 19.61 1.55
C ILE A 248 8.51 21.01 1.60
N LEU A 249 8.06 21.94 0.77
CA LEU A 249 8.56 23.32 0.82
C LEU A 249 8.00 24.11 2.01
N ASN A 250 6.74 23.89 2.40
CA ASN A 250 6.09 24.61 3.49
C ASN A 250 6.58 24.18 4.88
N LYS A 251 7.03 22.91 5.07
CA LYS A 251 7.68 22.47 6.31
C LYS A 251 8.96 23.24 6.68
N LYS A 252 9.44 24.13 5.80
CA LYS A 252 10.59 25.01 6.06
C LYS A 252 10.20 26.32 6.79
N VAL A 253 8.92 26.63 6.93
CA VAL A 253 8.41 27.92 7.46
C VAL A 253 7.93 27.77 8.93
N ALA A 254 7.98 26.60 9.50
CA ALA A 254 7.72 26.28 10.91
C ALA A 254 8.99 25.74 11.56
#